data_5701d8d606702812397508acca17a43a
#
_entry.id   5701d8d606702812397508acca17a43a
#
_cell.length_a   1.000
_cell.length_b   1.000
_cell.length_c   1.000
_cell.angle_alpha   90.00
_cell.angle_beta   90.00
_cell.angle_gamma   90.00
#
_symmetry.space_group_name_H-M   'P 1'
#
loop_
_entity.id
_entity.type
_entity.pdbx_description
1 polymer ?
#
loop_
_entity_poly.entity_id
_entity_poly.type
_entity_poly.pdbx_seq_one_letter_code
_entity_poly.pdbx_strand_id
1 'polypeptide(L)'
;WLHLHHEDFTGQYGRFYGAFRTTPWYVNGKLRAEKSAKKLGFNKVSKLKLAVSKKIRNFVIGGGFMFAMCSATDSFDIAISADDVDIAESMFDGDPSESDYQSKINFNKTFAFKDFNLIRNPTTYEFSSIDMTTKRFIPKTSDYFSLIEFSAKWDQVPTMLTQNHTQLVKGFMGQTTSFDRSTIKSNILVLGENRTNREAKYIHGTRGKGMFTFYGGHDPEDYTHRVGDPKTELELHKTSPGYRLILNNVLFPAAKKKKEKT
;
A
#
# COMPACT_ATOMS: atom_id res chain seq x y z
N TRP A 1 14.08 2.16 2.71
CA TRP A 1 12.92 2.79 2.06
C TRP A 1 12.80 2.29 0.64
N LEU A 2 11.76 1.54 0.35
CA LEU A 2 11.37 1.24 -1.02
C LEU A 2 10.12 2.08 -1.29
N HIS A 3 10.25 3.12 -2.09
CA HIS A 3 9.14 3.85 -2.63
C HIS A 3 8.69 3.13 -3.91
N LEU A 4 7.68 2.30 -3.79
CA LEU A 4 7.15 1.50 -4.90
C LEU A 4 5.88 2.18 -5.47
N HIS A 5 6.03 3.43 -5.90
CA HIS A 5 4.89 4.26 -6.26
C HIS A 5 4.30 3.94 -7.65
N HIS A 6 5.13 3.55 -8.62
CA HIS A 6 4.69 3.43 -10.02
C HIS A 6 4.96 2.06 -10.62
N GLU A 7 5.65 1.23 -9.90
CA GLU A 7 6.00 -0.11 -10.28
C GLU A 7 5.51 -1.01 -9.16
N ASP A 8 4.26 -1.43 -9.26
CA ASP A 8 3.70 -2.34 -8.28
C ASP A 8 4.48 -3.65 -8.21
N PHE A 9 4.27 -4.40 -7.15
CA PHE A 9 4.95 -5.68 -6.95
C PHE A 9 4.60 -6.71 -8.01
N THR A 10 3.51 -6.53 -8.73
CA THR A 10 3.08 -7.44 -9.80
C THR A 10 3.84 -7.20 -11.09
N GLY A 11 4.53 -6.07 -11.23
CA GLY A 11 5.20 -5.63 -12.45
C GLY A 11 4.25 -5.04 -13.49
N GLN A 12 3.01 -4.78 -13.13
CA GLN A 12 2.03 -4.18 -14.01
C GLN A 12 2.24 -2.67 -14.12
N TYR A 13 2.60 -2.20 -15.29
CA TYR A 13 2.61 -0.76 -15.62
C TYR A 13 1.22 -0.27 -16.05
N GLY A 14 0.17 -1.02 -15.72
CA GLY A 14 -1.16 -0.92 -16.30
C GLY A 14 -1.76 0.45 -16.19
N ARG A 15 -1.63 1.06 -15.03
CA ARG A 15 -2.18 2.35 -14.75
C ARG A 15 -1.78 3.44 -15.74
N PHE A 16 -0.53 3.41 -16.19
CA PHE A 16 0.00 4.42 -17.10
C PHE A 16 0.00 3.97 -18.57
N TYR A 17 -0.24 2.68 -18.82
CA TYR A 17 -0.19 2.13 -20.17
C TYR A 17 -1.16 2.83 -21.12
N GLY A 18 -2.41 2.99 -20.75
CA GLY A 18 -3.43 3.59 -21.61
C GLY A 18 -3.06 4.98 -22.09
N ALA A 19 -2.62 5.86 -21.19
CA ALA A 19 -2.36 7.26 -21.47
C ALA A 19 -0.91 7.55 -21.90
N PHE A 20 0.05 6.76 -21.44
CA PHE A 20 1.48 7.14 -21.51
C PHE A 20 2.39 6.12 -22.21
N ARG A 21 1.85 5.02 -22.79
CA ARG A 21 2.65 3.94 -23.39
C ARG A 21 3.66 4.37 -24.46
N THR A 22 3.43 5.53 -25.10
CA THR A 22 4.31 6.09 -26.13
C THR A 22 5.19 7.24 -25.63
N THR A 23 5.00 7.66 -24.39
CA THR A 23 5.80 8.77 -23.86
C THR A 23 7.21 8.33 -23.50
N PRO A 24 8.24 9.19 -23.73
CA PRO A 24 9.62 8.81 -23.49
C PRO A 24 9.92 8.33 -22.06
N TRP A 25 9.31 8.95 -21.05
CA TRP A 25 9.56 8.56 -19.66
C TRP A 25 9.00 7.15 -19.36
N TYR A 26 7.81 6.81 -19.91
CA TYR A 26 7.22 5.48 -19.73
C TYR A 26 8.07 4.41 -20.44
N VAL A 27 8.37 4.62 -21.73
CA VAL A 27 9.20 3.70 -22.53
C VAL A 27 10.56 3.48 -21.86
N ASN A 28 11.23 4.54 -21.45
CA ASN A 28 12.52 4.44 -20.77
C ASN A 28 12.41 3.77 -19.40
N GLY A 29 11.32 3.98 -18.67
CA GLY A 29 11.01 3.29 -17.41
C GLY A 29 10.90 1.78 -17.61
N LYS A 30 10.11 1.35 -18.59
CA LYS A 30 9.94 -0.05 -18.97
C LYS A 30 11.28 -0.70 -19.35
N LEU A 31 12.05 -0.07 -20.25
CA LEU A 31 13.35 -0.57 -20.69
C LEU A 31 14.34 -0.72 -19.52
N ARG A 32 14.36 0.24 -18.59
CA ARG A 32 15.20 0.14 -17.38
C ARG A 32 14.80 -1.03 -16.49
N ALA A 33 13.50 -1.25 -16.28
CA ALA A 33 12.99 -2.35 -15.48
C ALA A 33 13.34 -3.72 -16.12
N GLU A 34 13.13 -3.85 -17.44
CA GLU A 34 13.50 -5.07 -18.19
C GLU A 34 15.01 -5.34 -18.14
N LYS A 35 15.84 -4.31 -18.34
CA LYS A 35 17.31 -4.41 -18.22
C LYS A 35 17.73 -4.83 -16.81
N SER A 36 17.07 -4.29 -15.78
CA SER A 36 17.33 -4.65 -14.39
C SER A 36 16.95 -6.09 -14.09
N ALA A 37 15.81 -6.54 -14.60
CA ALA A 37 15.37 -7.93 -14.46
C ALA A 37 16.40 -8.88 -15.08
N LYS A 38 16.81 -8.65 -16.33
CA LYS A 38 17.83 -9.46 -17.01
C LYS A 38 19.17 -9.47 -16.27
N LYS A 39 19.63 -8.31 -15.78
CA LYS A 39 20.88 -8.19 -15.01
C LYS A 39 20.86 -9.05 -13.74
N LEU A 40 19.69 -9.21 -13.13
CA LEU A 40 19.48 -9.99 -11.90
C LEU A 40 19.09 -11.44 -12.17
N GLY A 41 19.13 -11.89 -13.42
CA GLY A 41 18.86 -13.28 -13.81
C GLY A 41 17.37 -13.62 -13.99
N PHE A 42 16.51 -12.61 -14.11
CA PHE A 42 15.08 -12.81 -14.36
C PHE A 42 14.73 -12.55 -15.83
N ASN A 43 13.89 -13.41 -16.40
CA ASN A 43 13.41 -13.25 -17.78
C ASN A 43 12.24 -12.26 -17.90
N LYS A 44 11.57 -11.91 -16.80
CA LYS A 44 10.42 -10.99 -16.73
C LYS A 44 10.54 -10.03 -15.56
N VAL A 45 9.99 -8.82 -15.71
CA VAL A 45 9.90 -7.83 -14.64
C VAL A 45 9.00 -8.34 -13.52
N SER A 46 7.86 -8.97 -13.84
CA SER A 46 6.95 -9.57 -12.87
C SER A 46 7.64 -10.59 -11.95
N LYS A 47 8.52 -11.42 -12.49
CA LYS A 47 9.29 -12.40 -11.70
C LYS A 47 10.31 -11.72 -10.78
N LEU A 48 10.98 -10.65 -11.24
CA LEU A 48 11.84 -9.85 -10.37
C LEU A 48 11.05 -9.18 -9.24
N LYS A 49 9.91 -8.57 -9.55
CA LYS A 49 9.06 -7.90 -8.56
C LYS A 49 8.54 -8.87 -7.50
N LEU A 50 8.12 -10.05 -7.92
CA LEU A 50 7.73 -11.12 -6.99
C LEU A 50 8.89 -11.54 -6.08
N ALA A 51 10.10 -11.69 -6.63
CA ALA A 51 11.28 -12.02 -5.83
C ALA A 51 11.58 -10.92 -4.79
N VAL A 52 11.42 -9.65 -5.14
CA VAL A 52 11.55 -8.51 -4.21
C VAL A 52 10.49 -8.61 -3.11
N SER A 53 9.22 -8.83 -3.47
CA SER A 53 8.11 -8.98 -2.50
C SER A 53 8.38 -10.14 -1.52
N LYS A 54 8.88 -11.27 -2.01
CA LYS A 54 9.29 -12.40 -1.17
C LYS A 54 10.44 -12.04 -0.21
N LYS A 55 11.39 -11.25 -0.63
CA LYS A 55 12.48 -10.76 0.24
C LYS A 55 11.96 -9.84 1.34
N ILE A 56 11.06 -8.92 0.99
CA ILE A 56 10.39 -8.04 1.96
C ILE A 56 9.57 -8.86 2.95
N ARG A 57 8.77 -9.81 2.44
CA ARG A 57 8.01 -10.75 3.29
C ARG A 57 8.92 -11.46 4.30
N ASN A 58 10.02 -12.03 3.84
CA ASN A 58 10.94 -12.79 4.67
C ASN A 58 11.63 -11.89 5.70
N PHE A 59 11.97 -10.65 5.34
CA PHE A 59 12.49 -9.65 6.26
C PHE A 59 11.49 -9.37 7.41
N VAL A 60 10.22 -9.16 7.08
CA VAL A 60 9.19 -8.93 8.11
C VAL A 60 9.00 -10.17 8.97
N ILE A 61 8.84 -11.35 8.36
CA ILE A 61 8.69 -12.61 9.11
C ILE A 61 9.86 -12.85 10.07
N GLY A 62 11.06 -12.45 9.67
CA GLY A 62 12.29 -12.55 10.49
C GLY A 62 12.38 -11.57 11.65
N GLY A 63 11.49 -10.59 11.77
CA GLY A 63 11.47 -9.60 12.85
C GLY A 63 11.58 -8.14 12.37
N GLY A 64 11.58 -7.91 11.06
CA GLY A 64 11.61 -6.57 10.49
C GLY A 64 10.29 -5.82 10.62
N PHE A 65 10.36 -4.51 10.42
CA PHE A 65 9.20 -3.63 10.33
C PHE A 65 9.04 -3.12 8.90
N MET A 66 7.83 -3.19 8.36
CA MET A 66 7.46 -2.64 7.06
C MET A 66 6.41 -1.55 7.22
N PHE A 67 6.69 -0.37 6.66
CA PHE A 67 5.69 0.66 6.46
C PHE A 67 5.45 0.83 4.96
N ALA A 68 4.23 0.58 4.51
CA ALA A 68 3.82 0.75 3.12
C ALA A 68 2.69 1.77 3.01
N MET A 69 2.71 2.53 1.93
CA MET A 69 1.73 3.58 1.64
C MET A 69 1.19 3.45 0.23
N CYS A 70 -0.01 3.95 0.00
CA CYS A 70 -0.64 4.03 -1.31
C CYS A 70 -0.71 2.63 -1.96
N SER A 71 -0.49 2.53 -3.26
CA SER A 71 -0.53 1.27 -4.01
C SER A 71 0.51 0.23 -3.59
N ALA A 72 1.51 0.59 -2.77
CA ALA A 72 2.44 -0.39 -2.22
C ALA A 72 1.81 -1.29 -1.15
N THR A 73 0.62 -0.99 -0.66
CA THR A 73 -0.10 -1.76 0.35
C THR A 73 -0.78 -2.99 -0.24
N ASP A 74 -1.75 -2.79 -1.10
CA ASP A 74 -2.51 -3.86 -1.74
C ASP A 74 -1.68 -4.61 -2.77
N SER A 75 -0.85 -3.92 -3.57
CA SER A 75 -0.01 -4.57 -4.56
C SER A 75 1.02 -5.53 -3.93
N PHE A 76 1.50 -5.24 -2.71
CA PHE A 76 2.34 -6.19 -1.98
C PHE A 76 1.59 -7.48 -1.65
N ASP A 77 0.39 -7.37 -1.07
CA ASP A 77 -0.42 -8.55 -0.73
C ASP A 77 -0.90 -9.30 -1.99
N ILE A 78 -1.22 -8.59 -3.08
CA ILE A 78 -1.51 -9.20 -4.37
C ILE A 78 -0.32 -10.03 -4.84
N ALA A 79 0.88 -9.48 -4.85
CA ALA A 79 2.07 -10.18 -5.33
C ALA A 79 2.37 -11.46 -4.54
N ILE A 80 2.32 -11.40 -3.20
CA ILE A 80 2.62 -12.58 -2.37
C ILE A 80 1.49 -13.61 -2.36
N SER A 81 0.26 -13.22 -2.65
CA SER A 81 -0.87 -14.15 -2.82
C SER A 81 -0.83 -14.89 -4.15
N ALA A 82 -0.28 -14.26 -5.18
CA ALA A 82 -0.11 -14.80 -6.53
C ALA A 82 1.29 -15.43 -6.76
N ASP A 83 1.92 -15.95 -5.71
CA ASP A 83 3.31 -16.43 -5.70
C ASP A 83 3.61 -17.45 -6.81
N ASP A 84 2.66 -18.32 -7.11
CA ASP A 84 2.80 -19.39 -8.09
C ASP A 84 1.83 -19.22 -9.27
N VAL A 85 1.28 -18.00 -9.46
CA VAL A 85 0.26 -17.70 -10.47
C VAL A 85 0.72 -16.54 -11.35
N ASP A 86 0.61 -16.68 -12.67
CA ASP A 86 0.85 -15.56 -13.58
C ASP A 86 -0.38 -14.67 -13.70
N ILE A 87 -0.29 -13.49 -13.14
CA ILE A 87 -1.36 -12.47 -13.15
C ILE A 87 -1.04 -11.27 -14.05
N ALA A 88 0.12 -11.27 -14.73
CA ALA A 88 0.52 -10.19 -15.63
C ALA A 88 -0.15 -10.37 -16.99
N GLU A 89 -0.75 -9.30 -17.52
CA GLU A 89 -1.36 -9.31 -18.84
C GLU A 89 -0.32 -9.27 -19.95
N SER A 90 -0.58 -9.93 -21.07
CA SER A 90 0.36 -10.07 -22.19
C SER A 90 0.92 -8.76 -22.73
N MET A 91 0.19 -7.65 -22.60
CA MET A 91 0.67 -6.34 -23.00
C MET A 91 1.85 -5.83 -22.16
N PHE A 92 2.07 -6.39 -20.97
CA PHE A 92 3.14 -5.97 -20.06
C PHE A 92 4.39 -6.85 -20.19
N ASP A 93 4.23 -8.14 -20.40
CA ASP A 93 5.36 -9.08 -20.36
C ASP A 93 5.43 -10.07 -21.54
N GLY A 94 4.45 -10.06 -22.45
CA GLY A 94 4.49 -10.71 -23.76
C GLY A 94 3.83 -12.08 -23.82
N ASP A 95 3.37 -12.67 -22.71
CA ASP A 95 2.59 -13.90 -22.69
C ASP A 95 1.27 -13.75 -21.89
N PRO A 96 0.28 -14.62 -22.12
CA PRO A 96 -1.00 -14.50 -21.44
C PRO A 96 -0.88 -14.90 -19.97
N SER A 97 -1.57 -14.16 -19.12
CA SER A 97 -1.79 -14.55 -17.73
C SER A 97 -2.65 -15.82 -17.64
N GLU A 98 -2.59 -16.51 -16.50
CA GLU A 98 -3.44 -17.67 -16.25
C GLU A 98 -4.92 -17.32 -16.26
N SER A 99 -5.75 -18.12 -16.94
CA SER A 99 -7.19 -17.86 -17.09
C SER A 99 -7.95 -18.04 -15.76
N ASP A 100 -7.52 -18.95 -14.92
CA ASP A 100 -8.12 -19.31 -13.63
C ASP A 100 -7.40 -18.68 -12.42
N TYR A 101 -6.64 -17.60 -12.66
CA TYR A 101 -5.81 -16.94 -11.67
C TYR A 101 -6.53 -16.65 -10.35
N GLN A 102 -7.79 -16.20 -10.39
CA GLN A 102 -8.54 -15.81 -9.19
C GLN A 102 -8.74 -16.98 -8.23
N SER A 103 -9.00 -18.17 -8.74
CA SER A 103 -9.19 -19.37 -7.91
C SER A 103 -7.89 -19.90 -7.29
N LYS A 104 -6.74 -19.46 -7.83
CA LYS A 104 -5.40 -19.86 -7.38
C LYS A 104 -4.78 -18.87 -6.38
N ILE A 105 -5.39 -17.72 -6.17
CA ILE A 105 -4.91 -16.73 -5.19
C ILE A 105 -4.93 -17.34 -3.78
N ASN A 106 -3.79 -17.28 -3.12
CA ASN A 106 -3.63 -17.84 -1.77
C ASN A 106 -3.64 -16.76 -0.69
N PHE A 107 -4.80 -16.47 -0.14
CA PHE A 107 -4.96 -15.47 0.91
C PHE A 107 -4.25 -15.81 2.23
N ASN A 108 -3.79 -17.06 2.45
CA ASN A 108 -2.98 -17.38 3.62
C ASN A 108 -1.57 -16.77 3.54
N LYS A 109 -1.10 -16.46 2.34
CA LYS A 109 0.20 -15.80 2.12
C LYS A 109 0.14 -14.30 2.41
N THR A 110 -1.02 -13.64 2.26
CA THR A 110 -1.17 -12.19 2.45
C THR A 110 -0.95 -11.75 3.89
N PHE A 111 -0.58 -10.49 4.06
CA PHE A 111 -0.39 -9.90 5.38
C PHE A 111 -1.70 -9.38 5.95
N ALA A 112 -2.37 -8.49 5.22
CA ALA A 112 -3.52 -7.75 5.72
C ALA A 112 -4.86 -8.19 5.12
N PHE A 113 -4.88 -8.61 3.84
CA PHE A 113 -6.12 -8.73 3.09
C PHE A 113 -6.48 -10.18 2.74
N LYS A 114 -7.77 -10.43 2.56
CA LYS A 114 -8.36 -11.71 2.15
C LYS A 114 -9.59 -11.49 1.27
N ASP A 115 -10.00 -12.53 0.57
CA ASP A 115 -11.26 -12.61 -0.16
C ASP A 115 -11.47 -11.46 -1.18
N PHE A 116 -10.37 -10.88 -1.69
CA PHE A 116 -10.42 -9.85 -2.70
C PHE A 116 -10.40 -10.42 -4.11
N ASN A 117 -10.98 -9.67 -5.04
CA ASN A 117 -10.95 -9.97 -6.46
C ASN A 117 -9.88 -9.12 -7.14
N LEU A 118 -9.04 -9.74 -7.98
CA LEU A 118 -8.07 -9.02 -8.80
C LEU A 118 -8.76 -8.33 -9.98
N ILE A 119 -8.28 -7.13 -10.30
CA ILE A 119 -8.69 -6.35 -11.47
C ILE A 119 -7.46 -6.21 -12.36
N ARG A 120 -7.45 -6.96 -13.47
CA ARG A 120 -6.31 -6.97 -14.40
C ARG A 120 -6.48 -6.03 -15.59
N ASN A 121 -7.68 -5.48 -15.79
CA ASN A 121 -7.93 -4.55 -16.87
C ASN A 121 -7.08 -3.28 -16.69
N PRO A 122 -6.16 -2.97 -17.62
CA PRO A 122 -5.24 -1.84 -17.50
C PRO A 122 -5.93 -0.48 -17.58
N THR A 123 -7.19 -0.42 -18.03
CA THR A 123 -7.98 0.81 -18.08
C THR A 123 -8.72 1.08 -16.77
N THR A 124 -8.78 0.10 -15.87
CA THR A 124 -9.36 0.25 -14.53
C THR A 124 -8.30 0.80 -13.58
N TYR A 125 -8.71 1.72 -12.73
CA TYR A 125 -7.81 2.42 -11.83
C TYR A 125 -7.24 1.54 -10.72
N GLU A 126 -8.10 0.69 -10.16
CA GLU A 126 -7.76 -0.21 -9.07
C GLU A 126 -7.12 -1.50 -9.58
N PHE A 127 -6.26 -2.11 -8.75
CA PHE A 127 -5.69 -3.44 -9.01
C PHE A 127 -6.55 -4.57 -8.44
N SER A 128 -7.38 -4.26 -7.48
CA SER A 128 -8.26 -5.23 -6.83
C SER A 128 -9.44 -4.56 -6.14
N SER A 129 -10.36 -5.40 -5.61
CA SER A 129 -11.48 -4.93 -4.80
C SER A 129 -11.08 -4.41 -3.41
N ILE A 130 -9.82 -4.51 -3.02
CA ILE A 130 -9.30 -3.90 -1.78
C ILE A 130 -9.41 -2.38 -1.84
N ASP A 131 -9.03 -1.81 -2.98
CA ASP A 131 -8.99 -0.36 -3.18
C ASP A 131 -10.39 0.23 -3.33
N MET A 132 -10.70 1.20 -2.49
CA MET A 132 -12.00 1.89 -2.47
C MET A 132 -11.99 3.19 -3.28
N THR A 133 -10.90 3.54 -3.96
CA THR A 133 -10.71 4.87 -4.54
C THR A 133 -11.87 5.31 -5.43
N THR A 134 -12.30 4.51 -6.40
CA THR A 134 -13.41 4.88 -7.30
C THR A 134 -14.80 4.60 -6.72
N LYS A 135 -14.88 3.86 -5.63
CA LYS A 135 -16.15 3.57 -4.94
C LYS A 135 -16.53 4.64 -3.91
N ARG A 136 -15.63 5.59 -3.65
CA ARG A 136 -15.82 6.63 -2.63
C ARG A 136 -16.64 7.79 -3.21
N PHE A 137 -17.70 8.16 -2.50
CA PHE A 137 -18.54 9.32 -2.82
C PHE A 137 -18.39 10.40 -1.73
N ILE A 138 -17.15 10.77 -1.41
CA ILE A 138 -16.86 11.74 -0.37
C ILE A 138 -16.40 13.04 -1.02
N PRO A 139 -17.05 14.18 -0.74
CA PRO A 139 -16.55 15.47 -1.16
C PRO A 139 -15.15 15.74 -0.57
N LYS A 140 -14.28 16.34 -1.37
CA LYS A 140 -12.90 16.69 -0.96
C LYS A 140 -12.83 17.41 0.39
N THR A 141 -13.76 18.32 0.63
CA THR A 141 -13.81 19.16 1.83
C THR A 141 -14.21 18.38 3.10
N SER A 142 -14.83 17.23 2.94
CA SER A 142 -15.30 16.38 4.05
C SER A 142 -14.58 15.03 4.12
N ASP A 143 -13.52 14.85 3.34
CA ASP A 143 -12.74 13.61 3.37
C ASP A 143 -11.77 13.63 4.56
N TYR A 144 -12.24 13.05 5.65
CA TYR A 144 -11.47 12.82 6.87
C TYR A 144 -11.65 11.39 7.32
N PHE A 145 -10.65 10.86 8.01
CA PHE A 145 -10.78 9.62 8.75
C PHE A 145 -10.45 9.84 10.22
N SER A 146 -11.04 9.02 11.06
CA SER A 146 -10.82 9.07 12.51
C SER A 146 -9.80 8.03 12.92
N LEU A 147 -8.88 8.42 13.80
CA LEU A 147 -8.05 7.46 14.52
C LEU A 147 -8.87 6.79 15.61
N ILE A 148 -8.57 5.53 15.92
CA ILE A 148 -9.17 4.86 17.06
C ILE A 148 -8.76 5.54 18.36
N GLU A 149 -9.61 5.45 19.36
CA GLU A 149 -9.21 5.81 20.72
C GLU A 149 -8.16 4.83 21.23
N PHE A 150 -7.13 5.34 21.86
CA PHE A 150 -6.07 4.51 22.43
C PHE A 150 -5.60 5.05 23.79
N SER A 151 -5.05 4.17 24.60
CA SER A 151 -4.42 4.52 25.86
C SER A 151 -2.96 4.13 25.84
N ALA A 152 -2.06 5.07 26.08
CA ALA A 152 -0.63 4.79 26.17
C ALA A 152 -0.26 3.78 27.26
N LYS A 153 -1.20 3.47 28.16
CA LYS A 153 -1.04 2.45 29.20
C LYS A 153 -1.29 1.03 28.71
N TRP A 154 -2.28 0.86 27.80
CA TRP A 154 -2.78 -0.46 27.41
C TRP A 154 -2.47 -0.83 25.96
N ASP A 155 -2.24 0.15 25.10
CA ASP A 155 -2.07 -0.11 23.68
C ASP A 155 -0.64 -0.51 23.33
N GLN A 156 -0.53 -1.54 22.52
CA GLN A 156 0.77 -2.09 22.12
C GLN A 156 1.54 -1.19 21.14
N VAL A 157 0.83 -0.33 20.41
CA VAL A 157 1.44 0.55 19.38
C VAL A 157 1.10 2.04 19.57
N PRO A 158 1.16 2.58 20.80
CA PRO A 158 0.69 3.94 21.06
C PRO A 158 1.50 5.01 20.32
N THR A 159 2.74 4.72 19.98
CA THR A 159 3.61 5.66 19.26
C THR A 159 3.15 5.91 17.83
N MET A 160 2.45 4.94 17.19
CA MET A 160 1.92 5.10 15.84
C MET A 160 0.75 6.07 15.79
N LEU A 161 0.02 6.23 16.90
CA LEU A 161 -1.17 7.07 17.01
C LEU A 161 -0.91 8.39 17.74
N THR A 162 0.31 8.63 18.22
CA THR A 162 0.60 9.84 18.98
C THR A 162 0.36 11.08 18.12
N GLN A 163 -0.67 11.83 18.49
CA GLN A 163 -1.05 13.12 17.95
C GLN A 163 -1.07 14.15 19.05
N ASN A 164 -0.76 15.38 18.72
CA ASN A 164 -0.69 16.43 19.73
C ASN A 164 -2.02 17.17 19.92
N HIS A 165 -2.97 17.04 18.97
CA HIS A 165 -4.08 17.97 18.92
C HIS A 165 -5.34 17.46 18.22
N THR A 166 -5.33 16.32 17.52
CA THR A 166 -6.53 15.84 16.84
C THR A 166 -6.50 14.34 16.59
N GLN A 167 -7.71 13.76 16.58
CA GLN A 167 -7.96 12.38 16.13
C GLN A 167 -8.49 12.32 14.70
N LEU A 168 -8.77 13.47 14.08
CA LEU A 168 -9.22 13.56 12.70
C LEU A 168 -8.05 13.89 11.79
N VAL A 169 -7.91 13.11 10.72
CA VAL A 169 -6.84 13.24 9.74
C VAL A 169 -7.46 13.44 8.38
N LYS A 170 -6.91 14.35 7.60
CA LYS A 170 -7.36 14.58 6.22
C LYS A 170 -7.17 13.34 5.37
N GLY A 171 -8.11 13.11 4.47
CA GLY A 171 -8.02 12.09 3.44
C GLY A 171 -7.02 12.44 2.35
N PHE A 172 -6.78 11.46 1.51
CA PHE A 172 -6.00 11.56 0.28
C PHE A 172 -6.80 10.90 -0.83
N MET A 173 -6.73 11.42 -2.04
CA MET A 173 -7.34 10.82 -3.21
C MET A 173 -6.26 10.42 -4.21
N GLY A 174 -6.07 9.13 -4.38
CA GLY A 174 -5.09 8.56 -5.28
C GLY A 174 -5.34 7.08 -5.44
N GLN A 175 -4.39 6.33 -5.96
CA GLN A 175 -4.50 4.88 -6.00
C GLN A 175 -4.33 4.30 -4.59
N THR A 176 -5.17 3.35 -4.23
CA THR A 176 -5.24 2.74 -2.90
C THR A 176 -5.35 3.79 -1.79
N THR A 177 -6.33 4.64 -1.97
CA THR A 177 -6.67 5.72 -1.02
C THR A 177 -7.17 5.17 0.31
N SER A 178 -7.92 4.07 0.26
CA SER A 178 -8.49 3.37 1.41
C SER A 178 -8.77 1.91 1.06
N PHE A 179 -9.00 1.12 2.10
CA PHE A 179 -9.20 -0.32 1.99
C PHE A 179 -10.66 -0.68 2.28
N ASP A 180 -11.24 -1.57 1.48
CA ASP A 180 -12.54 -2.17 1.79
C ASP A 180 -12.43 -2.94 3.11
N ARG A 181 -13.24 -2.52 4.09
CA ARG A 181 -13.24 -3.10 5.43
C ARG A 181 -13.50 -4.60 5.43
N SER A 182 -14.27 -5.10 4.47
CA SER A 182 -14.62 -6.52 4.35
C SER A 182 -13.46 -7.40 3.94
N THR A 183 -12.46 -6.83 3.26
CA THR A 183 -11.27 -7.57 2.81
C THR A 183 -10.19 -7.68 3.89
N ILE A 184 -10.30 -6.95 4.99
CA ILE A 184 -9.29 -6.95 6.04
C ILE A 184 -9.46 -8.19 6.93
N LYS A 185 -8.37 -8.89 7.18
CA LYS A 185 -8.33 -10.05 8.08
C LYS A 185 -8.68 -9.65 9.51
N SER A 186 -9.33 -10.54 10.25
CA SER A 186 -9.82 -10.28 11.61
C SER A 186 -8.73 -10.00 12.64
N ASN A 187 -7.50 -10.47 12.39
CA ASN A 187 -6.36 -10.26 13.27
C ASN A 187 -5.59 -8.95 13.00
N ILE A 188 -6.09 -8.10 12.10
CA ILE A 188 -5.48 -6.83 11.74
C ILE A 188 -6.12 -5.70 12.55
N LEU A 189 -5.29 -4.91 13.20
CA LEU A 189 -5.73 -3.75 13.95
C LEU A 189 -5.99 -2.57 12.99
N VAL A 190 -7.21 -2.04 13.01
CA VAL A 190 -7.56 -0.84 12.27
C VAL A 190 -7.30 0.37 13.15
N LEU A 191 -6.31 1.15 12.79
CA LEU A 191 -5.85 2.33 13.52
C LEU A 191 -6.57 3.61 13.09
N GLY A 192 -7.02 3.66 11.84
CA GLY A 192 -7.76 4.78 11.29
C GLY A 192 -8.78 4.34 10.26
N GLU A 193 -10.00 4.86 10.35
CA GLU A 193 -11.11 4.44 9.50
C GLU A 193 -12.13 5.58 9.24
N ASN A 194 -12.86 5.45 8.16
CA ASN A 194 -14.12 6.16 7.95
C ASN A 194 -15.27 5.16 8.05
N ARG A 195 -15.95 5.16 9.19
CA ARG A 195 -17.02 4.19 9.48
C ARG A 195 -18.23 4.34 8.59
N THR A 196 -18.57 5.58 8.22
CA THR A 196 -19.71 5.88 7.36
C THR A 196 -19.60 5.17 6.01
N ASN A 197 -18.39 5.13 5.44
CA ASN A 197 -18.12 4.50 4.14
C ASN A 197 -17.59 3.08 4.25
N ARG A 198 -17.47 2.53 5.45
CA ARG A 198 -16.90 1.19 5.70
C ARG A 198 -15.49 1.03 5.13
N GLU A 199 -14.68 2.09 5.21
CA GLU A 199 -13.30 2.14 4.74
C GLU A 199 -12.32 2.16 5.91
N ALA A 200 -11.23 1.40 5.79
CA ALA A 200 -10.05 1.58 6.62
C ALA A 200 -8.98 2.36 5.86
N LYS A 201 -8.28 3.24 6.56
CA LYS A 201 -7.21 4.08 6.01
C LYS A 201 -5.83 3.73 6.56
N TYR A 202 -5.80 3.23 7.77
CA TYR A 202 -4.56 3.01 8.51
C TYR A 202 -4.71 1.73 9.31
N ILE A 203 -3.90 0.74 8.97
CA ILE A 203 -3.99 -0.60 9.56
C ILE A 203 -2.61 -1.11 9.98
N HIS A 204 -2.59 -1.93 11.02
CA HIS A 204 -1.37 -2.51 11.57
C HIS A 204 -1.55 -3.99 11.86
N GLY A 205 -0.49 -4.76 11.65
CA GLY A 205 -0.49 -6.19 11.95
C GLY A 205 0.89 -6.75 12.25
N THR A 206 0.89 -7.99 12.70
CA THR A 206 2.09 -8.77 12.93
C THR A 206 2.17 -9.92 11.94
N ARG A 207 3.38 -10.28 11.52
CA ARG A 207 3.62 -11.47 10.69
C ARG A 207 4.94 -12.13 11.08
N GLY A 208 4.86 -13.38 11.54
CA GLY A 208 6.04 -14.05 12.12
C GLY A 208 6.54 -13.31 13.36
N LYS A 209 7.81 -12.89 13.34
CA LYS A 209 8.43 -12.11 14.43
C LYS A 209 8.37 -10.60 14.21
N GLY A 210 7.92 -10.15 13.05
CA GLY A 210 7.91 -8.74 12.66
C GLY A 210 6.52 -8.13 12.60
N MET A 211 6.50 -6.88 12.19
CA MET A 211 5.30 -6.04 12.16
C MET A 211 5.22 -5.27 10.86
N PHE A 212 4.02 -4.86 10.50
CA PHE A 212 3.80 -4.00 9.33
C PHE A 212 2.69 -3.00 9.60
N THR A 213 2.73 -1.91 8.86
CA THR A 213 1.69 -0.90 8.85
C THR A 213 1.40 -0.50 7.41
N PHE A 214 0.13 -0.46 7.06
CA PHE A 214 -0.35 0.00 5.77
C PHE A 214 -1.16 1.29 5.93
N TYR A 215 -0.84 2.27 5.10
CA TYR A 215 -1.47 3.58 5.12
C TYR A 215 -2.05 3.89 3.72
N GLY A 216 -3.36 4.13 3.65
CA GLY A 216 -4.05 4.51 2.42
C GLY A 216 -3.72 5.94 2.03
N GLY A 217 -3.14 6.11 0.83
CA GLY A 217 -2.60 7.38 0.39
C GLY A 217 -1.17 7.63 0.81
N HIS A 218 -0.63 8.80 0.50
CA HIS A 218 0.78 9.14 0.80
C HIS A 218 1.03 10.61 1.11
N ASP A 219 0.15 11.52 0.70
CA ASP A 219 0.29 12.94 0.98
C ASP A 219 -0.97 13.50 1.66
N PRO A 220 -0.96 13.63 2.99
CA PRO A 220 -2.14 14.05 3.75
C PRO A 220 -2.50 15.53 3.57
N GLU A 221 -1.66 16.35 2.96
CA GLU A 221 -1.91 17.78 2.73
C GLU A 221 -2.14 18.11 1.25
N ASP A 222 -1.79 17.20 0.35
CA ASP A 222 -2.15 17.25 -1.07
C ASP A 222 -3.21 16.21 -1.37
N TYR A 223 -4.46 16.67 -1.48
CA TYR A 223 -5.60 15.76 -1.64
C TYR A 223 -5.53 14.91 -2.90
N THR A 224 -5.04 15.45 -4.01
CA THR A 224 -4.96 14.77 -5.30
C THR A 224 -3.63 15.03 -5.96
N HIS A 225 -2.68 14.14 -5.79
CA HIS A 225 -1.38 14.26 -6.44
C HIS A 225 -1.42 13.67 -7.86
N ARG A 226 -1.05 14.48 -8.86
CA ARG A 226 -1.05 14.10 -10.28
C ARG A 226 0.36 14.11 -10.86
N VAL A 227 0.54 13.41 -11.98
CA VAL A 227 1.81 13.46 -12.71
C VAL A 227 2.07 14.89 -13.18
N GLY A 228 3.20 15.46 -12.75
CA GLY A 228 3.60 16.83 -13.06
C GLY A 228 3.24 17.89 -12.03
N ASP A 229 2.50 17.50 -10.98
CA ASP A 229 2.25 18.42 -9.86
C ASP A 229 3.57 18.79 -9.15
N PRO A 230 3.67 20.01 -8.61
CA PRO A 230 4.83 20.42 -7.83
C PRO A 230 4.91 19.56 -6.55
N LYS A 231 6.11 19.45 -6.01
CA LYS A 231 6.30 18.76 -4.72
C LYS A 231 5.64 19.53 -3.61
N THR A 232 5.02 18.80 -2.66
CA THR A 232 4.44 19.42 -1.46
C THR A 232 5.53 20.05 -0.60
N GLU A 233 5.33 21.28 -0.21
CA GLU A 233 6.23 22.04 0.68
C GLU A 233 5.96 21.66 2.14
N LEU A 234 6.69 20.72 2.69
CA LEU A 234 6.49 20.20 4.05
C LEU A 234 6.58 21.29 5.13
N GLU A 235 7.37 22.34 4.88
CA GLU A 235 7.51 23.45 5.83
C GLU A 235 6.22 24.22 6.08
N LEU A 236 5.29 24.21 5.13
CA LEU A 236 3.96 24.80 5.29
C LEU A 236 3.04 23.95 6.16
N HIS A 237 3.39 22.68 6.42
CA HIS A 237 2.54 21.69 7.06
C HIS A 237 3.13 21.10 8.35
N LYS A 238 3.86 21.91 9.11
CA LYS A 238 4.57 21.47 10.33
C LYS A 238 3.68 20.86 11.41
N THR A 239 2.40 21.21 11.41
CA THR A 239 1.41 20.71 12.39
C THR A 239 0.45 19.68 11.80
N SER A 240 0.71 19.18 10.59
CA SER A 240 -0.15 18.21 9.94
C SER A 240 -0.23 16.90 10.73
N PRO A 241 -1.43 16.47 11.13
CA PRO A 241 -1.62 15.18 11.80
C PRO A 241 -1.28 14.01 10.90
N GLY A 242 -1.51 14.10 9.60
CA GLY A 242 -1.19 13.06 8.64
C GLY A 242 0.31 12.85 8.48
N TYR A 243 1.08 13.93 8.32
CA TYR A 243 2.55 13.82 8.31
C TYR A 243 3.09 13.34 9.64
N ARG A 244 2.41 13.66 10.75
CA ARG A 244 2.78 13.12 12.05
C ARG A 244 2.64 11.60 12.11
N LEU A 245 1.59 11.02 11.54
CA LEU A 245 1.44 9.57 11.46
C LEU A 245 2.55 8.92 10.63
N ILE A 246 2.91 9.52 9.50
CA ILE A 246 4.02 9.04 8.66
C ILE A 246 5.33 9.07 9.46
N LEU A 247 5.64 10.18 10.10
CA LEU A 247 6.83 10.33 10.94
C LEU A 247 6.86 9.30 12.08
N ASN A 248 5.73 9.06 12.73
CA ASN A 248 5.62 8.06 13.79
C ASN A 248 6.00 6.66 13.29
N ASN A 249 5.59 6.29 12.07
CA ASN A 249 5.98 5.01 11.48
C ASN A 249 7.48 4.95 11.15
N VAL A 250 8.08 6.04 10.70
CA VAL A 250 9.52 6.12 10.44
C VAL A 250 10.32 5.92 11.74
N LEU A 251 9.84 6.48 12.83
CA LEU A 251 10.51 6.43 14.14
C LEU A 251 10.19 5.15 14.92
N PHE A 252 9.10 4.47 14.60
CA PHE A 252 8.60 3.33 15.36
C PHE A 252 9.64 2.21 15.58
N PRO A 253 10.46 1.81 14.60
CA PRO A 253 11.46 0.75 14.80
C PRO A 253 12.50 1.10 15.87
N ALA A 254 12.73 2.39 16.13
CA ALA A 254 13.65 2.86 17.15
C ALA A 254 12.97 3.08 18.52
N ALA A 255 11.64 2.93 18.61
CA ALA A 255 10.89 3.12 19.83
C ALA A 255 11.22 2.00 20.84
N LYS A 256 11.64 2.37 22.03
CA LYS A 256 11.82 1.41 23.13
C LYS A 256 10.46 0.97 23.67
N LYS A 257 10.29 -0.34 23.89
CA LYS A 257 9.14 -0.84 24.67
C LYS A 257 9.18 -0.15 26.02
N LYS A 258 8.11 0.57 26.37
CA LYS A 258 7.93 1.03 27.76
C LYS A 258 7.71 -0.20 28.64
N LYS A 259 8.45 -0.30 29.74
CA LYS A 259 8.09 -1.22 30.81
C LYS A 259 6.74 -0.76 31.34
N GLU A 260 5.79 -1.68 31.45
CA GLU A 260 4.52 -1.39 32.12
C GLU A 260 4.85 -0.86 33.51
N LYS A 261 4.30 0.31 33.83
CA LYS A 261 4.34 0.77 35.21
C LYS A 261 3.23 0.01 35.93
N THR A 262 3.64 -0.94 36.74
CA THR A 262 2.76 -1.60 37.71
C THR A 262 2.27 -0.59 38.74
#